data_28c19d35706775a0e752b12fa696edfb
#
_entry.id   28c19d35706775a0e752b12fa696edfb
#
_cell.length_a   1.000
_cell.length_b   1.000
_cell.length_c   1.000
_cell.angle_alpha   90.00
_cell.angle_beta   90.00
_cell.angle_gamma   90.00
#
_symmetry.space_group_name_H-M   'P 1'
#
loop_
_entity.id
_entity.type
_entity.pdbx_description
1 polymer ?
#
loop_
_entity_poly.entity_id
_entity_poly.type
_entity_poly.pdbx_seq_one_letter_code
_entity_poly.pdbx_strand_id
1 'polypeptide(L)' 'MIKPTTRFTLEDQIMECWGVVDDLDMVYSTEALYEDQDRMMNVLLGMQELYRLRFERLFQTFEHLVHEGKIT' A
#
# COMPACT_ATOMS: atom_id res chain seq x y z
N MET A 1 -8.67 -5.22 -19.20
CA MET A 1 -8.21 -6.62 -19.20
C MET A 1 -7.62 -6.96 -17.84
N ILE A 2 -8.09 -8.04 -17.24
CA ILE A 2 -7.60 -8.46 -15.92
C ILE A 2 -6.35 -9.31 -16.13
N LYS A 3 -5.24 -8.89 -15.52
CA LYS A 3 -4.03 -9.69 -15.57
C LYS A 3 -4.22 -10.96 -14.72
N PRO A 4 -3.69 -12.09 -15.14
CA PRO A 4 -3.74 -13.29 -14.30
C PRO A 4 -2.96 -13.03 -13.01
N THR A 5 -3.48 -13.54 -11.90
CA THR A 5 -2.82 -13.46 -10.61
C THR A 5 -1.66 -14.44 -10.58
N THR A 6 -0.46 -13.92 -10.42
CA THR A 6 0.76 -14.72 -10.42
C THR A 6 1.65 -14.29 -9.25
N ARG A 7 2.76 -15.04 -9.07
CA ARG A 7 3.79 -14.65 -8.10
C ARG A 7 4.31 -13.23 -8.37
N PHE A 8 4.39 -12.84 -9.64
CA PHE A 8 4.82 -11.49 -10.01
C PHE A 8 3.81 -10.43 -9.57
N THR A 9 2.51 -10.75 -9.63
CA THR A 9 1.48 -9.86 -9.09
C THR A 9 1.69 -9.63 -7.60
N LEU A 10 1.99 -10.71 -6.86
CA LEU A 10 2.26 -10.63 -5.44
C LEU A 10 3.48 -9.76 -5.15
N GLU A 11 4.56 -9.96 -5.90
CA GLU A 11 5.79 -9.16 -5.74
C GLU A 11 5.53 -7.68 -5.98
N ASP A 12 4.79 -7.35 -7.05
CA ASP A 12 4.44 -5.96 -7.37
C ASP A 12 3.64 -5.31 -6.23
N GLN A 13 2.69 -6.06 -5.67
CA GLN A 13 1.85 -5.55 -4.59
C GLN A 13 2.63 -5.38 -3.29
N ILE A 14 3.60 -6.25 -3.03
CA ILE A 14 4.50 -6.08 -1.89
C ILE A 14 5.30 -4.78 -2.07
N MET A 15 5.82 -4.52 -3.26
CA MET A 15 6.55 -3.28 -3.53
C MET A 15 5.66 -2.05 -3.40
N GLU A 16 4.40 -2.14 -3.82
CA GLU A 16 3.43 -1.05 -3.62
C GLU A 16 3.25 -0.75 -2.13
N CYS A 17 3.18 -1.77 -1.30
CA CYS A 17 3.05 -1.59 0.15
C CYS A 17 4.30 -0.94 0.76
N TRP A 18 5.48 -1.25 0.24
CA TRP A 18 6.72 -0.60 0.67
C TRP A 18 6.74 0.88 0.34
N GLY A 19 5.92 1.31 -0.62
CA GLY A 19 5.76 2.74 -0.95
C GLY A 19 5.33 3.60 0.22
N VAL A 20 4.78 3.01 1.30
CA VAL A 20 4.43 3.77 2.50
C VAL A 20 5.64 4.48 3.10
N VAL A 21 6.81 3.87 3.00
CA VAL A 21 8.05 4.46 3.52
C VAL A 21 8.38 5.76 2.77
N ASP A 22 8.29 5.73 1.46
CA ASP A 22 8.55 6.91 0.63
C ASP A 22 7.48 8.00 0.85
N ASP A 23 6.22 7.59 0.99
CA ASP A 23 5.13 8.52 1.24
C ASP A 23 5.29 9.20 2.60
N LEU A 24 5.69 8.45 3.62
CA LEU A 24 5.97 9.02 4.95
C LEU A 24 7.15 9.98 4.89
N ASP A 25 8.18 9.65 4.11
CA ASP A 25 9.33 10.54 3.93
C ASP A 25 8.89 11.87 3.30
N MET A 26 8.01 11.83 2.32
CA MET A 26 7.46 13.03 1.70
C MET A 26 6.68 13.87 2.71
N VAL A 27 5.82 13.24 3.51
CA VAL A 27 5.05 13.93 4.56
C VAL A 27 6.00 14.54 5.58
N TYR A 28 6.97 13.75 6.02
CA TYR A 28 7.94 14.15 7.02
C TYR A 28 8.78 15.35 6.57
N SER A 29 9.16 15.39 5.29
CA SER A 29 10.01 16.44 4.74
C SER A 29 9.25 17.67 4.26
N THR A 30 7.91 17.67 4.30
CA THR A 30 7.09 18.80 3.85
C THR A 30 6.81 19.74 5.01
N GLU A 31 7.56 20.84 5.10
CA GLU A 31 7.46 21.79 6.22
C GLU A 31 6.07 22.38 6.35
N ALA A 32 5.38 22.64 5.24
CA ALA A 32 4.05 23.26 5.27
C ALA A 32 3.04 22.42 6.07
N LEU A 33 3.23 21.11 6.18
CA LEU A 33 2.34 20.25 6.95
C LEU A 33 2.50 20.44 8.45
N TYR A 34 3.69 20.81 8.91
CA TYR A 34 3.94 21.05 10.33
C TYR A 34 3.22 22.29 10.84
N GLU A 35 2.91 23.21 9.94
CA GLU A 35 2.25 24.47 10.27
C GLU A 35 0.73 24.37 10.20
N ASP A 36 0.20 23.27 9.63
CA ASP A 36 -1.23 23.06 9.43
C ASP A 36 -1.60 21.67 9.92
N GLN A 37 -2.00 21.59 11.18
CA GLN A 37 -2.33 20.30 11.81
C GLN A 37 -3.52 19.61 11.14
N ASP A 38 -4.54 20.38 10.72
CA ASP A 38 -5.72 19.79 10.08
C ASP A 38 -5.33 19.15 8.76
N ARG A 39 -4.49 19.82 7.98
CA ARG A 39 -4.00 19.28 6.72
C ARG A 39 -3.14 18.02 6.94
N MET A 40 -2.26 18.06 7.96
CA MET A 40 -1.44 16.92 8.32
C MET A 40 -2.32 15.72 8.69
N MET A 41 -3.32 15.94 9.52
CA MET A 41 -4.26 14.87 9.91
C MET A 41 -4.97 14.29 8.71
N ASN A 42 -5.44 15.12 7.79
CA ASN A 42 -6.13 14.66 6.59
C ASN A 42 -5.21 13.83 5.69
N VAL A 43 -3.96 14.24 5.54
CA VAL A 43 -2.97 13.49 4.76
C VAL A 43 -2.71 12.12 5.39
N LEU A 44 -2.53 12.07 6.70
CA LEU A 44 -2.26 10.81 7.40
C LEU A 44 -3.46 9.88 7.35
N LEU A 45 -4.67 10.40 7.51
CA LEU A 45 -5.89 9.59 7.39
C LEU A 45 -6.06 9.06 5.98
N GLY A 46 -5.77 9.87 4.96
CA GLY A 46 -5.81 9.44 3.57
C GLY A 46 -4.80 8.33 3.29
N MET A 47 -3.59 8.44 3.83
CA MET A 47 -2.57 7.41 3.72
C MET A 47 -3.03 6.12 4.41
N GLN A 48 -3.61 6.22 5.58
CA GLN A 48 -4.11 5.07 6.31
C GLN A 48 -5.13 4.30 5.49
N GLU A 49 -6.11 4.99 4.89
CA GLU A 49 -7.12 4.35 4.06
C GLU A 49 -6.52 3.75 2.79
N LEU A 50 -5.62 4.48 2.13
CA LEU A 50 -4.98 3.98 0.91
C LEU A 50 -4.19 2.71 1.18
N TYR A 51 -3.39 2.70 2.26
CA TYR A 51 -2.55 1.54 2.57
C TYR A 51 -3.36 0.36 3.11
N ARG A 52 -4.46 0.64 3.79
CA ARG A 52 -5.41 -0.43 4.15
C ARG A 52 -5.87 -1.17 2.90
N LEU A 53 -6.27 -0.43 1.86
CA LEU A 53 -6.71 -1.02 0.60
C LEU A 53 -5.58 -1.80 -0.09
N ARG A 54 -4.36 -1.26 -0.06
CA ARG A 54 -3.20 -1.93 -0.67
C ARG A 54 -2.88 -3.23 0.06
N PHE A 55 -2.93 -3.23 1.40
CA PHE A 55 -2.67 -4.44 2.17
C PHE A 55 -3.79 -5.46 2.03
N GLU A 56 -5.04 -5.03 1.97
CA GLU A 56 -6.16 -5.94 1.70
C GLU A 56 -6.00 -6.62 0.35
N ARG A 57 -5.62 -5.86 -0.68
CA ARG A 57 -5.37 -6.41 -2.01
C ARG A 57 -4.23 -7.42 -1.99
N LEU A 58 -3.15 -7.08 -1.30
CA LEU A 58 -2.00 -7.97 -1.13
C LEU A 58 -2.43 -9.29 -0.48
N PHE A 59 -3.20 -9.19 0.59
CA PHE A 59 -3.66 -10.38 1.32
C PHE A 59 -4.57 -11.26 0.45
N GLN A 60 -5.47 -10.64 -0.31
CA GLN A 60 -6.34 -11.38 -1.22
C GLN A 60 -5.54 -12.11 -2.30
N THR A 61 -4.51 -11.46 -2.84
CA THR A 61 -3.63 -12.08 -3.82
C THR A 61 -2.89 -13.27 -3.20
N PHE A 62 -2.38 -13.10 -2.00
CA PHE A 62 -1.70 -14.17 -1.28
C PHE A 62 -2.61 -15.37 -1.07
N GLU A 63 -3.83 -15.13 -0.56
CA GLU A 63 -4.79 -16.22 -0.33
C GLU A 63 -5.15 -16.94 -1.63
N HIS A 64 -5.35 -16.17 -2.71
CA HIS A 64 -5.66 -16.75 -4.01
C HIS A 64 -4.55 -17.67 -4.49
N LEU A 65 -3.31 -17.24 -4.37
CA LEU A 65 -2.15 -18.04 -4.80
C LEU A 65 -1.95 -19.27 -3.93
N VAL A 66 -2.22 -19.18 -2.64
CA VAL A 66 -2.17 -20.33 -1.74
C VAL A 66 -3.22 -21.36 -2.12
N HIS A 67 -4.46 -20.92 -2.39
CA HIS A 67 -5.55 -21.81 -2.79
C HIS A 67 -5.27 -22.52 -4.12
N GLU A 68 -4.58 -21.86 -5.03
CA GLU A 68 -4.22 -22.47 -6.31
C GLU A 68 -2.93 -23.30 -6.25
N GLY A 69 -2.30 -23.38 -5.07
CA GLY A 69 -1.06 -24.14 -4.90
C GLY A 69 0.14 -23.54 -5.60
N LYS A 70 0.11 -22.23 -5.90
CA LYS A 70 1.21 -21.55 -6.58
C LYS A 70 2.28 -21.03 -5.63
N ILE A 71 1.97 -21.00 -4.34
CA ILE A 71 2.89 -20.69 -3.26
C ILE A 71 2.75 -21.77 -2.22
N THR A 72 3.85 -22.37 -1.85
CA THR A 72 3.89 -23.41 -0.81
C THR A 72 4.83 -23.02 0.31
#